data_341c4a5e060fc101da6770d30c230972
#
_entry.id   341c4a5e060fc101da6770d30c230972
#
_cell.length_a   1.000
_cell.length_b   1.000
_cell.length_c   1.000
_cell.angle_alpha   90.00
_cell.angle_beta   90.00
_cell.angle_gamma   90.00
#
_symmetry.space_group_name_H-M   'P 1'
#
loop_
_entity.id
_entity.type
_entity.pdbx_description
1 polymer ?
#
loop_
_entity_poly.entity_id
_entity_poly.type
_entity_poly.pdbx_seq_one_letter_code
_entity_poly.pdbx_strand_id
1 'polypeptide(L)'
;MSEFATPRAVFQRLIDGVTSRRPDGLPQLYAEDAVVVHPFARPASRLEGRDALREHFAQLETLPVEMAARNVVVHQTADPEVIVAEFEYAGRNTETGRDFVVPNVFVMRVRDGRIVESRDYAHHQAFEEAMA
;
A
#
# COMPACT_ATOMS: atom_id res chain seq x y z
N MET A 1 13.97 23.25 6.20
CA MET A 1 14.07 21.80 6.33
C MET A 1 12.84 21.30 7.07
N SER A 2 12.19 20.30 6.53
CA SER A 2 10.98 19.76 7.15
C SER A 2 11.34 18.82 8.29
N GLU A 3 10.63 18.93 9.42
CA GLU A 3 10.73 18.00 10.53
C GLU A 3 10.07 16.65 10.21
N PHE A 4 9.23 16.64 9.20
CA PHE A 4 8.41 15.48 8.86
C PHE A 4 9.05 14.66 7.75
N ALA A 5 8.72 13.37 7.74
CA ALA A 5 9.14 12.49 6.67
C ALA A 5 8.53 12.95 5.33
N THR A 6 9.31 12.83 4.27
CA THR A 6 8.85 13.16 2.92
C THR A 6 7.83 12.13 2.42
N PRO A 7 7.00 12.48 1.42
CA PRO A 7 6.11 11.49 0.82
C PRO A 7 6.82 10.22 0.36
N ARG A 8 7.98 10.36 -0.27
CA ARG A 8 8.79 9.21 -0.71
C ARG A 8 9.19 8.33 0.47
N ALA A 9 9.63 8.92 1.57
CA ALA A 9 10.05 8.16 2.75
C ALA A 9 8.87 7.45 3.40
N VAL A 10 7.71 8.10 3.47
CA VAL A 10 6.49 7.47 4.01
C VAL A 10 6.06 6.30 3.15
N PHE A 11 6.08 6.46 1.82
CA PHE A 11 5.77 5.36 0.90
C PHE A 11 6.73 4.17 1.11
N GLN A 12 8.03 4.44 1.26
CA GLN A 12 9.01 3.38 1.49
C GLN A 12 8.72 2.61 2.78
N ARG A 13 8.36 3.31 3.85
CA ARG A 13 7.95 2.66 5.10
C ARG A 13 6.71 1.81 4.94
N LEU A 14 5.76 2.28 4.12
CA LEU A 14 4.54 1.52 3.84
C LEU A 14 4.86 0.19 3.16
N ILE A 15 5.60 0.21 2.06
CA ILE A 15 5.91 -1.03 1.34
C ILE A 15 6.82 -1.96 2.15
N ASP A 16 7.73 -1.41 2.96
CA ASP A 16 8.57 -2.23 3.84
C ASP A 16 7.72 -2.94 4.90
N GLY A 17 6.75 -2.26 5.47
CA GLY A 17 5.84 -2.86 6.45
C GLY A 17 4.95 -3.92 5.85
N VAL A 18 4.42 -3.68 4.65
CA VAL A 18 3.57 -4.64 3.95
C VAL A 18 4.36 -5.89 3.57
N THR A 19 5.56 -5.74 2.99
CA THR A 19 6.34 -6.87 2.49
C THR A 19 7.03 -7.66 3.60
N SER A 20 7.37 -7.01 4.71
CA SER A 20 7.95 -7.71 5.87
C SER A 20 6.89 -8.44 6.70
N ARG A 21 5.61 -8.26 6.38
CA ARG A 21 4.49 -8.84 7.09
C ARG A 21 4.42 -8.41 8.55
N ARG A 22 4.82 -7.17 8.80
CA ARG A 22 4.75 -6.52 10.11
C ARG A 22 3.77 -5.36 10.03
N PRO A 23 2.47 -5.63 10.13
CA PRO A 23 1.46 -4.57 10.01
C PRO A 23 1.44 -3.63 11.22
N ASP A 24 2.13 -3.98 12.29
CA ASP A 24 2.26 -3.12 13.48
C ASP A 24 2.91 -1.80 13.07
N GLY A 25 2.28 -0.71 13.36
CA GLY A 25 2.79 0.59 12.99
C GLY A 25 2.36 1.08 11.62
N LEU A 26 1.83 0.25 10.73
CA LEU A 26 1.32 0.70 9.44
C LEU A 26 0.16 1.71 9.59
N PRO A 27 -0.82 1.49 10.47
CA PRO A 27 -1.87 2.49 10.65
C PRO A 27 -1.37 3.86 11.07
N GLN A 28 -0.26 3.94 11.79
CA GLN A 28 0.32 5.21 12.22
C GLN A 28 0.97 6.01 11.09
N LEU A 29 1.21 5.39 9.94
CA LEU A 29 1.65 6.12 8.75
C LEU A 29 0.55 6.99 8.16
N TYR A 30 -0.70 6.78 8.58
CA TYR A 30 -1.88 7.47 8.08
C TYR A 30 -2.39 8.48 9.10
N ALA A 31 -2.96 9.58 8.58
CA ALA A 31 -3.70 10.51 9.42
C ALA A 31 -4.94 9.82 10.00
N GLU A 32 -5.46 10.35 11.12
CA GLU A 32 -6.61 9.74 11.79
C GLU A 32 -7.84 9.66 10.90
N ASP A 33 -8.02 10.63 10.01
CA ASP A 33 -9.14 10.73 9.07
C ASP A 33 -8.74 10.40 7.63
N ALA A 34 -7.66 9.64 7.45
CA ALA A 34 -7.18 9.28 6.13
C ALA A 34 -8.22 8.50 5.33
N VAL A 35 -8.19 8.70 4.02
CA VAL A 35 -9.08 8.00 3.09
C VAL A 35 -8.22 7.24 2.08
N VAL A 36 -8.46 5.94 1.97
CA VAL A 36 -7.79 5.08 0.99
C VAL A 36 -8.84 4.44 0.11
N VAL A 37 -8.69 4.62 -1.19
CA VAL A 37 -9.63 4.11 -2.18
C VAL A 37 -8.95 3.03 -3.01
N HIS A 38 -9.66 1.95 -3.25
CA HIS A 38 -9.24 0.88 -4.15
C HIS A 38 -10.18 0.87 -5.37
N PRO A 39 -9.92 1.72 -6.39
CA PRO A 39 -10.88 1.92 -7.48
C PRO A 39 -11.11 0.69 -8.35
N PHE A 40 -10.12 -0.20 -8.44
CA PHE A 40 -10.19 -1.38 -9.30
C PHE A 40 -10.55 -2.65 -8.54
N ALA A 41 -10.78 -2.55 -7.23
CA ALA A 41 -11.29 -3.69 -6.47
C ALA A 41 -12.74 -3.99 -6.90
N ARG A 42 -13.17 -5.23 -6.70
CA ARG A 42 -14.52 -5.67 -7.09
C ARG A 42 -15.29 -6.18 -5.88
N PRO A 43 -16.22 -5.38 -5.34
CA PRO A 43 -16.55 -4.00 -5.73
C PRO A 43 -15.45 -3.01 -5.32
N ALA A 44 -15.46 -1.83 -5.93
CA ALA A 44 -14.56 -0.77 -5.51
C ALA A 44 -14.75 -0.49 -4.02
N SER A 45 -13.68 -0.27 -3.31
CA SER A 45 -13.75 -0.09 -1.86
C SER A 45 -13.14 1.23 -1.43
N ARG A 46 -13.56 1.69 -0.25
CA ARG A 46 -13.10 2.91 0.37
C ARG A 46 -12.91 2.65 1.87
N LEU A 47 -11.71 2.91 2.35
CA LEU A 47 -11.39 2.80 3.77
C LEU A 47 -11.29 4.22 4.34
N GLU A 48 -12.02 4.50 5.39
CA GLU A 48 -12.01 5.80 6.04
C GLU A 48 -11.57 5.64 7.49
N GLY A 49 -10.50 6.35 7.83
CA GLY A 49 -10.00 6.40 9.19
C GLY A 49 -9.02 5.28 9.53
N ARG A 50 -8.28 5.53 10.58
CA ARG A 50 -7.19 4.67 11.01
C ARG A 50 -7.66 3.29 11.49
N ASP A 51 -8.85 3.21 12.09
CA ASP A 51 -9.39 1.92 12.55
C ASP A 51 -9.73 0.98 11.39
N ALA A 52 -10.30 1.52 10.30
CA ALA A 52 -10.56 0.73 9.10
C ALA A 52 -9.25 0.23 8.47
N LEU A 53 -8.22 1.06 8.49
CA LEU A 53 -6.90 0.68 7.98
C LEU A 53 -6.24 -0.38 8.85
N ARG A 54 -6.39 -0.28 10.17
CA ARG A 54 -5.87 -1.29 11.10
C ARG A 54 -6.47 -2.65 10.81
N GLU A 55 -7.78 -2.71 10.60
CA GLU A 55 -8.48 -3.94 10.28
C GLU A 55 -8.01 -4.49 8.91
N HIS A 56 -7.85 -3.62 7.93
CA HIS A 56 -7.37 -4.00 6.60
C HIS A 56 -5.97 -4.64 6.66
N PHE A 57 -5.04 -4.01 7.37
CA PHE A 57 -3.68 -4.54 7.49
C PHE A 57 -3.63 -5.82 8.33
N ALA A 58 -4.50 -5.97 9.32
CA ALA A 58 -4.61 -7.20 10.09
C ALA A 58 -5.02 -8.39 9.20
N GLN A 59 -5.90 -8.16 8.23
CA GLN A 59 -6.29 -9.20 7.28
C GLN A 59 -5.13 -9.62 6.38
N LEU A 60 -4.26 -8.68 5.98
CA LEU A 60 -3.07 -9.00 5.19
C LEU A 60 -2.16 -10.00 5.92
N GLU A 61 -2.05 -9.88 7.22
CA GLU A 61 -1.20 -10.76 8.03
C GLU A 61 -1.64 -12.21 7.97
N THR A 62 -2.91 -12.48 7.70
CA THR A 62 -3.45 -13.84 7.64
C THR A 62 -3.24 -14.52 6.30
N LEU A 63 -2.80 -13.81 5.29
CA LEU A 63 -2.66 -14.37 3.95
C LEU A 63 -1.39 -15.25 3.84
N PRO A 64 -1.46 -16.37 3.10
CA PRO A 64 -0.34 -17.28 2.93
C PRO A 64 0.60 -16.78 1.82
N VAL A 65 1.26 -15.64 2.04
CA VAL A 65 2.12 -15.03 1.02
C VAL A 65 3.48 -14.66 1.57
N GLU A 66 4.48 -14.79 0.71
CA GLU A 66 5.79 -14.16 0.86
C GLU A 66 5.96 -13.27 -0.36
N MET A 67 6.29 -12.00 -0.17
CA MET A 67 6.43 -11.10 -1.31
C MET A 67 7.44 -9.99 -1.04
N ALA A 68 7.93 -9.41 -2.13
CA ALA A 68 8.83 -8.26 -2.12
C ALA A 68 8.30 -7.22 -3.09
N ALA A 69 8.59 -5.96 -2.83
CA ALA A 69 8.34 -4.89 -3.79
C ALA A 69 9.53 -4.81 -4.74
N ARG A 70 9.25 -4.65 -6.03
CA ARG A 70 10.30 -4.51 -7.04
C ARG A 70 9.88 -3.53 -8.14
N ASN A 71 10.86 -3.09 -8.91
CA ASN A 71 10.67 -2.13 -10.01
C ASN A 71 9.99 -0.86 -9.52
N VAL A 72 10.39 -0.37 -8.34
CA VAL A 72 9.78 0.78 -7.70
C VAL A 72 10.26 2.05 -8.39
N VAL A 73 9.32 2.85 -8.89
CA VAL A 73 9.57 4.17 -9.47
C VAL A 73 8.65 5.16 -8.79
N VAL A 74 9.22 6.15 -8.11
CA VAL A 74 8.44 7.18 -7.44
C VAL A 74 8.58 8.49 -8.20
N HIS A 75 7.44 9.06 -8.59
CA HIS A 75 7.38 10.34 -9.29
C HIS A 75 6.93 11.42 -8.33
N GLN A 76 7.73 12.45 -8.17
CA GLN A 76 7.31 13.64 -7.43
C GLN A 76 6.48 14.51 -8.37
N THR A 77 5.29 14.91 -7.95
CA THR A 77 4.43 15.77 -8.75
C THR A 77 4.74 17.25 -8.47
N ALA A 78 4.06 18.14 -9.20
CA ALA A 78 4.17 19.58 -8.94
C ALA A 78 3.67 19.98 -7.56
N ASP A 79 2.78 19.17 -6.97
CA ASP A 79 2.34 19.34 -5.58
C ASP A 79 3.32 18.60 -4.67
N PRO A 80 4.02 19.28 -3.76
CA PRO A 80 5.04 18.64 -2.93
C PRO A 80 4.47 17.57 -1.98
N GLU A 81 3.17 17.56 -1.72
CA GLU A 81 2.52 16.56 -0.89
C GLU A 81 2.16 15.28 -1.67
N VAL A 82 2.15 15.34 -3.00
CA VAL A 82 1.61 14.25 -3.83
C VAL A 82 2.71 13.55 -4.61
N ILE A 83 2.76 12.24 -4.47
CA ILE A 83 3.61 11.38 -5.28
C ILE A 83 2.77 10.36 -6.04
N VAL A 84 3.32 9.86 -7.14
CA VAL A 84 2.81 8.69 -7.87
C VAL A 84 3.89 7.62 -7.80
N ALA A 85 3.55 6.47 -7.27
CA ALA A 85 4.49 5.36 -7.14
C ALA A 85 4.03 4.18 -7.99
N GLU A 86 4.88 3.76 -8.91
CA GLU A 86 4.68 2.55 -9.71
C GLU A 86 5.58 1.46 -9.17
N PHE A 87 5.04 0.29 -8.95
CA PHE A 87 5.82 -0.83 -8.43
C PHE A 87 5.05 -2.14 -8.59
N GLU A 88 5.72 -3.24 -8.30
CA GLU A 88 5.11 -4.55 -8.31
C GLU A 88 5.33 -5.22 -6.97
N TYR A 89 4.31 -5.96 -6.49
CA TYR A 89 4.56 -6.99 -5.50
C TYR A 89 4.82 -8.30 -6.26
N ALA A 90 5.97 -8.90 -6.03
CA ALA A 90 6.33 -10.18 -6.61
C ALA A 90 6.52 -11.17 -5.47
N GLY A 91 5.89 -12.32 -5.57
CA GLY A 91 5.94 -13.25 -4.48
C GLY A 91 5.39 -14.62 -4.81
N ARG A 92 5.01 -15.32 -3.75
CA ARG A 92 4.62 -16.70 -3.81
C ARG A 92 3.52 -16.97 -2.79
N ASN A 93 2.53 -17.73 -3.19
CA ASN A 93 1.54 -18.29 -2.28
C ASN A 93 2.21 -19.47 -1.56
N THR A 94 2.36 -19.41 -0.24
CA THR A 94 3.09 -20.41 0.54
C THR A 94 2.33 -21.72 0.70
N GLU A 95 1.02 -21.73 0.48
CA GLU A 95 0.22 -22.95 0.53
C GLU A 95 0.25 -23.70 -0.79
N THR A 96 0.15 -23.00 -1.91
CA THR A 96 0.07 -23.61 -3.25
C THR A 96 1.39 -23.70 -3.97
N GLY A 97 2.38 -22.89 -3.56
CA GLY A 97 3.65 -22.75 -4.25
C GLY A 97 3.58 -21.92 -5.51
N ARG A 98 2.44 -21.29 -5.81
CA ARG A 98 2.26 -20.49 -7.01
C ARG A 98 2.96 -19.14 -6.88
N ASP A 99 3.77 -18.79 -7.86
CA ASP A 99 4.38 -17.46 -7.96
C ASP A 99 3.38 -16.47 -8.54
N PHE A 100 3.51 -15.20 -8.14
CA PHE A 100 2.64 -14.15 -8.66
C PHE A 100 3.38 -12.82 -8.78
N VAL A 101 2.83 -11.94 -9.63
CA VAL A 101 3.25 -10.54 -9.76
C VAL A 101 1.99 -9.69 -9.79
N VAL A 102 1.94 -8.68 -8.92
CA VAL A 102 0.80 -7.75 -8.84
C VAL A 102 1.30 -6.34 -9.10
N PRO A 103 1.07 -5.79 -10.30
CA PRO A 103 1.43 -4.40 -10.59
C PRO A 103 0.54 -3.42 -9.84
N ASN A 104 1.13 -2.30 -9.40
CA ASN A 104 0.44 -1.27 -8.65
C ASN A 104 0.84 0.12 -9.11
N VAL A 105 -0.11 1.05 -9.03
CA VAL A 105 0.16 2.48 -9.10
C VAL A 105 -0.58 3.13 -7.93
N PHE A 106 0.17 3.76 -7.03
CA PHE A 106 -0.43 4.49 -5.91
C PHE A 106 -0.29 5.98 -6.16
N VAL A 107 -1.39 6.71 -6.01
CA VAL A 107 -1.39 8.17 -6.01
C VAL A 107 -1.68 8.62 -4.58
N MET A 108 -0.69 9.18 -3.94
CA MET A 108 -0.69 9.35 -2.49
C MET A 108 -0.38 10.78 -2.10
N ARG A 109 -1.20 11.33 -1.20
CA ARG A 109 -0.94 12.63 -0.57
C ARG A 109 -0.44 12.43 0.84
N VAL A 110 0.71 13.01 1.13
CA VAL A 110 1.33 12.96 2.47
C VAL A 110 1.46 14.39 2.99
N ARG A 111 0.93 14.63 4.17
CA ARG A 111 0.98 15.93 4.85
C ARG A 111 1.49 15.72 6.26
N ASP A 112 2.48 16.50 6.65
CA ASP A 112 3.07 16.43 7.98
C ASP A 112 3.50 15.00 8.34
N GLY A 113 4.10 14.31 7.36
CA GLY A 113 4.65 12.97 7.56
C GLY A 113 3.62 11.84 7.61
N ARG A 114 2.34 12.11 7.31
CA ARG A 114 1.28 11.10 7.33
C ARG A 114 0.47 11.12 6.05
N ILE A 115 0.05 9.94 5.63
CA ILE A 115 -0.79 9.78 4.44
C ILE A 115 -2.20 10.28 4.79
N VAL A 116 -2.69 11.29 4.05
CA VAL A 116 -4.05 11.80 4.24
C VAL A 116 -5.04 11.24 3.24
N GLU A 117 -4.57 10.88 2.06
CA GLU A 117 -5.38 10.17 1.07
C GLU A 117 -4.49 9.34 0.14
N SER A 118 -5.04 8.27 -0.36
CA SER A 118 -4.35 7.42 -1.34
C SER A 118 -5.37 6.77 -2.27
N ARG A 119 -5.05 6.75 -3.55
CA ARG A 119 -5.78 5.95 -4.54
C ARG A 119 -4.84 4.83 -4.96
N ASP A 120 -5.18 3.63 -4.56
CA ASP A 120 -4.36 2.45 -4.76
C ASP A 120 -4.89 1.68 -5.97
N TYR A 121 -4.33 1.96 -7.14
CA TYR A 121 -4.67 1.26 -8.38
C TYR A 121 -3.82 0.00 -8.44
N ALA A 122 -4.37 -1.09 -7.95
CA ALA A 122 -3.70 -2.38 -7.92
C ALA A 122 -4.38 -3.35 -8.87
N HIS A 123 -3.61 -4.32 -9.38
CA HIS A 123 -4.18 -5.38 -10.19
C HIS A 123 -4.83 -6.43 -9.27
N HIS A 124 -5.99 -6.09 -8.73
CA HIS A 124 -6.68 -6.94 -7.74
C HIS A 124 -7.01 -8.32 -8.26
N GLN A 125 -7.35 -8.44 -9.54
CA GLN A 125 -7.65 -9.74 -10.14
C GLN A 125 -6.43 -10.65 -10.11
N ALA A 126 -5.24 -10.13 -10.41
CA ALA A 126 -4.01 -10.93 -10.34
C ALA A 126 -3.77 -11.43 -8.90
N PHE A 127 -4.04 -10.60 -7.90
CA PHE A 127 -3.91 -10.99 -6.51
C PHE A 127 -4.94 -12.06 -6.12
N GLU A 128 -6.20 -11.89 -6.53
CA GLU A 128 -7.24 -12.88 -6.27
C GLU A 128 -6.90 -14.24 -6.89
N GLU A 129 -6.40 -14.24 -8.13
CA GLU A 129 -5.98 -15.45 -8.81
C GLU A 129 -4.82 -16.13 -8.08
N ALA A 130 -3.89 -15.33 -7.53
CA ALA A 130 -2.76 -15.85 -6.78
C ALA A 130 -3.20 -16.51 -5.46
N MET A 131 -4.31 -16.06 -4.88
CA MET A 131 -4.83 -16.59 -3.62
C MET A 131 -5.83 -17.73 -3.82
N ALA A 132 -6.22 -18.03 -5.03
CA ALA A 132 -7.17 -19.09 -5.33
C ALA A 132 -6.59 -20.51 -5.14
#